data_d6761ef6ba59266534aef97ae3d9e7bc
#
_entry.id   d6761ef6ba59266534aef97ae3d9e7bc
#
_cell.length_a   1.000
_cell.length_b   1.000
_cell.length_c   1.000
_cell.angle_alpha   90.00
_cell.angle_beta   90.00
_cell.angle_gamma   90.00
#
_symmetry.space_group_name_H-M   'P 1'
#
loop_
_entity.id
_entity.type
_entity.pdbx_description
1 polymer ?
#
loop_
_entity_poly.entity_id
_entity_poly.type
_entity_poly.pdbx_seq_one_letter_code
_entity_poly.pdbx_strand_id
1 'polypeptide(L)'
;MLIKVYGSAVFGIEATTITIEVNIDKGIGYHLVGLPDKAVSESSYRISAALSNNGFKLPGKKIIINMAPADIRKEGAAYDLPLAIGILTASGQIKSKNIEQYIIMGELSLDGSLQPVKGALPIALKAKEEGFKHFILPEKNAKEAAIVNDIEVLGVNNMTEVINHFNEKEQITPTVIDTQAEFYKNIDFPEFDFSDVKGQESIKRCMEIAAAGGHNIILIGPPGAGKTMLAKRLPSILPPMTLQEALETTKIHSVVGKVQNTGLIYQRPFRSPHHSCSDVALVGGGQYPQPGEISLAHNGVLFLDELPEFKRSVLEVMRQPLEDREVTISRARFTITYPSSFMLVASMNPSPSGYFNDTNAPITSSPTEMLRYLSKISGPLLDRIDIHIEVTPVPFEKLSEERKGETSVSIRKRVTKARVIQSERFKDFPMTHYNAQMNVKQLNEFCKLSTESKLLLKNAMEKLNLSARAYDRILKVSRTIADLANEKDICASHISEAIQYRSLDREGWLG
;
A
#
# COMPACT_ATOMS: atom_id res chain seq x y z
N MET A 1 -31.91 23.60 -22.90
CA MET A 1 -30.99 24.36 -22.00
C MET A 1 -29.79 23.49 -21.79
N LEU A 2 -28.58 24.01 -21.97
CA LEU A 2 -27.33 23.30 -21.76
C LEU A 2 -26.86 23.57 -20.30
N ILE A 3 -26.61 22.51 -19.54
CA ILE A 3 -26.10 22.57 -18.16
C ILE A 3 -24.81 21.78 -18.12
N LYS A 4 -23.83 22.25 -17.35
CA LYS A 4 -22.58 21.56 -17.02
C LYS A 4 -22.57 21.15 -15.57
N VAL A 5 -22.29 19.88 -15.33
CA VAL A 5 -22.05 19.29 -13.99
C VAL A 5 -20.70 18.60 -14.04
N TYR A 6 -20.02 18.51 -12.92
CA TYR A 6 -18.69 17.92 -12.87
C TYR A 6 -18.69 16.67 -11.99
N GLY A 7 -18.14 15.62 -12.52
CA GLY A 7 -17.78 14.39 -11.84
C GLY A 7 -16.29 14.14 -11.97
N SER A 8 -15.84 12.93 -11.64
CA SER A 8 -14.43 12.57 -11.76
C SER A 8 -14.26 11.10 -12.16
N ALA A 9 -13.22 10.81 -12.93
CA ALA A 9 -12.76 9.45 -13.22
C ALA A 9 -11.45 9.21 -12.47
N VAL A 10 -11.29 8.03 -11.89
CA VAL A 10 -10.06 7.62 -11.24
C VAL A 10 -9.31 6.65 -12.14
N PHE A 11 -8.05 6.97 -12.42
CA PHE A 11 -7.17 6.17 -13.25
C PHE A 11 -5.84 5.93 -12.51
N GLY A 12 -5.55 4.69 -12.17
CA GLY A 12 -4.46 4.39 -11.25
C GLY A 12 -4.76 4.92 -9.84
N ILE A 13 -3.94 5.82 -9.35
CA ILE A 13 -4.12 6.55 -8.07
C ILE A 13 -4.45 8.03 -8.28
N GLU A 14 -4.59 8.45 -9.53
CA GLU A 14 -4.88 9.84 -9.89
C GLU A 14 -6.31 9.99 -10.35
N ALA A 15 -6.86 11.18 -10.18
CA ALA A 15 -8.21 11.51 -10.61
C ALA A 15 -8.17 12.54 -11.77
N THR A 16 -9.15 12.47 -12.64
CA THR A 16 -9.35 13.43 -13.73
C THR A 16 -10.79 13.91 -13.73
N THR A 17 -10.99 15.19 -13.79
CA THR A 17 -12.33 15.79 -13.81
C THR A 17 -13.07 15.47 -15.11
N ILE A 18 -14.31 15.06 -14.98
CA ILE A 18 -15.21 14.75 -16.09
C ILE A 18 -16.28 15.84 -16.14
N THR A 19 -16.31 16.57 -17.24
CA THR A 19 -17.39 17.52 -17.54
C THR A 19 -18.57 16.77 -18.12
N ILE A 20 -19.72 16.84 -17.47
CA ILE A 20 -20.99 16.24 -17.87
C ILE A 20 -21.89 17.35 -18.41
N GLU A 21 -22.07 17.40 -19.72
CA GLU A 21 -22.89 18.37 -20.40
C GLU A 21 -24.26 17.76 -20.68
N VAL A 22 -25.31 18.30 -20.10
CA VAL A 22 -26.68 17.82 -20.28
C VAL A 22 -27.47 18.83 -21.08
N ASN A 23 -27.99 18.40 -22.24
CA ASN A 23 -28.87 19.19 -23.09
C ASN A 23 -30.24 18.50 -23.28
N ILE A 24 -31.32 19.26 -23.06
CA ILE A 24 -32.68 18.78 -23.24
C ILE A 24 -33.30 19.55 -24.40
N ASP A 25 -33.75 18.82 -25.44
CA ASP A 25 -34.27 19.33 -26.68
C ASP A 25 -35.64 18.70 -27.07
N LYS A 26 -36.23 19.16 -28.14
CA LYS A 26 -37.49 18.60 -28.71
C LYS A 26 -37.25 17.18 -29.23
N GLY A 27 -38.22 16.30 -29.05
CA GLY A 27 -38.14 14.91 -29.43
C GLY A 27 -38.14 13.96 -28.24
N ILE A 28 -37.96 12.67 -28.47
CA ILE A 28 -37.91 11.62 -27.46
C ILE A 28 -36.57 10.86 -27.61
N GLY A 29 -35.93 10.55 -26.54
CA GLY A 29 -34.74 9.71 -26.52
C GLY A 29 -33.76 10.08 -25.40
N TYR A 30 -32.89 9.14 -25.04
CA TYR A 30 -31.80 9.29 -24.10
C TYR A 30 -30.50 8.88 -24.78
N HIS A 31 -29.61 9.80 -24.95
CA HIS A 31 -28.35 9.60 -25.66
C HIS A 31 -27.18 9.99 -24.75
N LEU A 32 -26.28 9.06 -24.50
CA LEU A 32 -25.09 9.24 -23.70
C LEU A 32 -23.86 9.02 -24.58
N VAL A 33 -22.96 10.01 -24.65
CA VAL A 33 -21.74 9.98 -25.45
C VAL A 33 -20.53 10.31 -24.58
N GLY A 34 -19.31 9.94 -24.99
CA GLY A 34 -18.07 10.18 -24.26
C GLY A 34 -17.49 8.92 -23.63
N LEU A 35 -17.53 7.77 -24.33
CA LEU A 35 -17.02 6.47 -23.92
C LEU A 35 -17.55 5.96 -22.56
N PRO A 36 -18.88 5.96 -22.34
CA PRO A 36 -19.45 5.32 -21.16
C PRO A 36 -19.24 3.79 -21.22
N ASP A 37 -18.99 3.16 -20.08
CA ASP A 37 -19.08 1.71 -19.98
C ASP A 37 -20.54 1.22 -19.92
N LYS A 38 -20.72 -0.10 -19.76
CA LYS A 38 -22.05 -0.69 -19.66
C LYS A 38 -22.81 -0.19 -18.43
N ALA A 39 -22.13 -0.06 -17.27
CA ALA A 39 -22.74 0.38 -16.02
C ALA A 39 -23.20 1.84 -16.11
N VAL A 40 -22.39 2.72 -16.73
CA VAL A 40 -22.78 4.13 -16.99
C VAL A 40 -23.93 4.18 -18.00
N SER A 41 -23.94 3.34 -19.02
CA SER A 41 -25.02 3.28 -20.02
C SER A 41 -26.35 2.82 -19.40
N GLU A 42 -26.32 1.94 -18.41
CA GLU A 42 -27.48 1.47 -17.64
C GLU A 42 -27.99 2.49 -16.60
N SER A 43 -27.24 3.59 -16.35
CA SER A 43 -27.66 4.63 -15.40
C SER A 43 -29.05 5.19 -15.65
N SER A 44 -29.48 5.27 -16.90
CA SER A 44 -30.80 5.79 -17.25
C SER A 44 -31.96 5.05 -16.55
N TYR A 45 -31.85 3.74 -16.38
CA TYR A 45 -32.83 2.93 -15.66
C TYR A 45 -32.81 3.23 -14.14
N ARG A 46 -31.62 3.29 -13.54
CA ARG A 46 -31.49 3.60 -12.11
C ARG A 46 -31.95 5.02 -11.80
N ILE A 47 -31.52 5.98 -12.61
CA ILE A 47 -31.93 7.39 -12.48
C ILE A 47 -33.45 7.52 -12.62
N SER A 48 -34.06 6.90 -13.65
CA SER A 48 -35.50 6.96 -13.88
C SER A 48 -36.29 6.43 -12.67
N ALA A 49 -35.92 5.30 -12.12
CA ALA A 49 -36.53 4.70 -10.94
C ALA A 49 -36.33 5.59 -9.70
N ALA A 50 -35.11 6.04 -9.43
CA ALA A 50 -34.79 6.90 -8.30
C ALA A 50 -35.57 8.23 -8.35
N LEU A 51 -35.64 8.88 -9.51
CA LEU A 51 -36.40 10.09 -9.71
C LEU A 51 -37.88 9.86 -9.42
N SER A 52 -38.49 8.82 -10.00
CA SER A 52 -39.90 8.48 -9.81
C SER A 52 -40.27 8.23 -8.37
N ASN A 53 -39.42 7.48 -7.63
CA ASN A 53 -39.65 7.16 -6.23
C ASN A 53 -39.52 8.38 -5.31
N ASN A 54 -38.84 9.43 -5.76
CA ASN A 54 -38.67 10.69 -5.00
C ASN A 54 -39.53 11.86 -5.51
N GLY A 55 -40.57 11.57 -6.32
CA GLY A 55 -41.55 12.58 -6.79
C GLY A 55 -41.10 13.44 -7.96
N PHE A 56 -39.97 13.08 -8.62
CA PHE A 56 -39.47 13.73 -9.82
C PHE A 56 -39.74 12.88 -11.05
N LYS A 57 -39.61 13.47 -12.24
CA LYS A 57 -39.86 12.76 -13.49
C LYS A 57 -38.71 12.91 -14.46
N LEU A 58 -38.35 11.82 -15.11
CA LEU A 58 -37.47 11.90 -16.28
C LEU A 58 -38.23 12.68 -17.36
N PRO A 59 -37.65 13.76 -17.94
CA PRO A 59 -38.35 14.53 -18.98
C PRO A 59 -38.69 13.67 -20.20
N GLY A 60 -39.95 13.71 -20.66
CA GLY A 60 -40.39 13.06 -21.92
C GLY A 60 -39.88 13.80 -23.17
N LYS A 61 -38.61 14.21 -23.15
CA LYS A 61 -37.94 14.96 -24.23
C LYS A 61 -36.68 14.26 -24.65
N LYS A 62 -36.01 14.72 -25.69
CA LYS A 62 -34.72 14.22 -26.12
C LYS A 62 -33.63 14.73 -25.15
N ILE A 63 -33.01 13.82 -24.43
CA ILE A 63 -31.92 14.10 -23.50
C ILE A 63 -30.61 13.67 -24.16
N ILE A 64 -29.68 14.59 -24.32
CA ILE A 64 -28.33 14.33 -24.85
C ILE A 64 -27.34 14.68 -23.74
N ILE A 65 -26.52 13.71 -23.38
CA ILE A 65 -25.50 13.87 -22.37
C ILE A 65 -24.13 13.59 -23.00
N ASN A 66 -23.21 14.53 -22.86
CA ASN A 66 -21.82 14.37 -23.27
C ASN A 66 -20.91 14.35 -22.03
N MET A 67 -20.07 13.32 -21.93
CA MET A 67 -19.09 13.18 -20.85
C MET A 67 -17.68 13.40 -21.39
N ALA A 68 -17.15 14.61 -21.20
CA ALA A 68 -15.83 15.01 -21.70
C ALA A 68 -14.74 14.89 -20.59
N PRO A 69 -13.49 14.58 -20.95
CA PRO A 69 -12.96 14.32 -22.31
C PRO A 69 -13.34 12.93 -22.83
N ALA A 70 -13.46 12.79 -24.15
CA ALA A 70 -13.93 11.55 -24.79
C ALA A 70 -12.88 10.43 -24.86
N ASP A 71 -11.61 10.73 -24.64
CA ASP A 71 -10.50 9.78 -24.62
C ASP A 71 -10.41 9.00 -23.28
N ILE A 72 -11.01 9.54 -22.21
CA ILE A 72 -11.09 8.88 -20.90
C ILE A 72 -12.39 8.09 -20.81
N ARG A 73 -12.28 6.80 -20.52
CA ARG A 73 -13.44 5.94 -20.29
C ARG A 73 -14.06 6.23 -18.92
N LYS A 74 -15.39 6.29 -18.87
CA LYS A 74 -16.18 6.47 -17.65
C LYS A 74 -16.72 5.12 -17.22
N GLU A 75 -16.39 4.71 -16.00
CA GLU A 75 -16.66 3.37 -15.51
C GLU A 75 -17.42 3.38 -14.19
N GLY A 76 -18.30 2.38 -14.04
CA GLY A 76 -19.07 2.17 -12.82
C GLY A 76 -20.27 3.11 -12.68
N ALA A 77 -21.04 2.90 -11.61
CA ALA A 77 -22.30 3.60 -11.38
C ALA A 77 -22.15 4.93 -10.61
N ALA A 78 -20.94 5.34 -10.28
CA ALA A 78 -20.67 6.54 -9.46
C ALA A 78 -21.11 7.86 -10.14
N TYR A 79 -21.44 7.81 -11.43
CA TYR A 79 -21.95 8.96 -12.20
C TYR A 79 -23.46 9.13 -12.13
N ASP A 80 -24.20 8.21 -11.51
CA ASP A 80 -25.66 8.28 -11.45
C ASP A 80 -26.16 9.60 -10.84
N LEU A 81 -25.57 9.99 -9.73
CA LEU A 81 -25.96 11.22 -9.04
C LEU A 81 -25.69 12.48 -9.88
N PRO A 82 -24.48 12.74 -10.42
CA PRO A 82 -24.27 13.93 -11.24
C PRO A 82 -25.10 13.93 -12.52
N LEU A 83 -25.38 12.77 -13.13
CA LEU A 83 -26.28 12.66 -14.26
C LEU A 83 -27.71 13.04 -13.87
N ALA A 84 -28.23 12.53 -12.76
CA ALA A 84 -29.57 12.85 -12.24
C ALA A 84 -29.72 14.36 -11.93
N ILE A 85 -28.76 14.95 -11.25
CA ILE A 85 -28.76 16.38 -10.90
C ILE A 85 -28.68 17.23 -12.18
N GLY A 86 -27.83 16.86 -13.14
CA GLY A 86 -27.75 17.52 -14.44
C GLY A 86 -29.05 17.50 -15.22
N ILE A 87 -29.76 16.37 -15.24
CA ILE A 87 -31.07 16.22 -15.90
C ILE A 87 -32.13 17.07 -15.20
N LEU A 88 -32.23 17.02 -13.89
CA LEU A 88 -33.18 17.81 -13.12
C LEU A 88 -32.96 19.32 -13.29
N THR A 89 -31.72 19.76 -13.30
CA THR A 89 -31.36 21.15 -13.57
C THR A 89 -31.71 21.58 -15.00
N ALA A 90 -31.31 20.77 -15.99
CA ALA A 90 -31.56 21.07 -17.38
C ALA A 90 -33.07 21.07 -17.75
N SER A 91 -33.90 20.30 -17.01
CA SER A 91 -35.35 20.29 -17.13
C SER A 91 -36.06 21.38 -16.32
N GLY A 92 -35.35 22.14 -15.49
CA GLY A 92 -35.93 23.20 -14.64
C GLY A 92 -36.71 22.67 -13.44
N GLN A 93 -36.55 21.40 -13.06
CA GLN A 93 -37.19 20.80 -11.87
C GLN A 93 -36.49 21.21 -10.58
N ILE A 94 -35.22 21.54 -10.65
CA ILE A 94 -34.45 22.12 -9.54
C ILE A 94 -33.76 23.41 -9.98
N LYS A 95 -33.57 24.31 -9.04
CA LYS A 95 -32.75 25.52 -9.21
C LYS A 95 -31.35 25.20 -8.73
N SER A 96 -30.35 25.51 -9.53
CA SER A 96 -28.96 25.30 -9.16
C SER A 96 -28.13 26.53 -9.44
N LYS A 97 -27.89 27.35 -8.43
CA LYS A 97 -26.93 28.43 -8.49
C LYS A 97 -25.54 27.84 -8.20
N ASN A 98 -24.54 28.23 -9.02
CA ASN A 98 -23.14 27.88 -8.81
C ASN A 98 -22.84 26.35 -8.85
N ILE A 99 -23.64 25.55 -9.56
CA ILE A 99 -23.43 24.10 -9.69
C ILE A 99 -22.03 23.77 -10.26
N GLU A 100 -21.44 24.70 -11.01
CA GLU A 100 -20.10 24.59 -11.57
C GLU A 100 -18.98 24.61 -10.50
N GLN A 101 -19.28 24.99 -9.27
CA GLN A 101 -18.32 24.96 -8.17
C GLN A 101 -18.28 23.60 -7.43
N TYR A 102 -19.14 22.65 -7.86
CA TYR A 102 -19.29 21.36 -7.21
C TYR A 102 -18.73 20.24 -8.07
N ILE A 103 -17.95 19.36 -7.46
CA ILE A 103 -17.75 17.98 -7.93
C ILE A 103 -18.83 17.14 -7.28
N ILE A 104 -19.51 16.29 -8.05
CA ILE A 104 -20.61 15.45 -7.59
C ILE A 104 -20.33 14.00 -7.99
N MET A 105 -20.37 13.07 -7.02
CA MET A 105 -20.19 11.64 -7.25
C MET A 105 -21.16 10.85 -6.38
N GLY A 106 -21.71 9.76 -6.92
CA GLY A 106 -22.57 8.86 -6.14
C GLY A 106 -23.29 7.86 -7.03
N GLU A 107 -23.35 6.62 -6.59
CA GLU A 107 -24.15 5.57 -7.20
C GLU A 107 -25.55 5.60 -6.59
N LEU A 108 -26.59 5.59 -7.41
CA LEU A 108 -27.98 5.61 -6.99
C LEU A 108 -28.57 4.20 -6.88
N SER A 109 -29.16 3.89 -5.74
CA SER A 109 -30.13 2.82 -5.61
C SER A 109 -31.47 3.24 -6.19
N LEU A 110 -32.37 2.30 -6.47
CA LEU A 110 -33.67 2.58 -7.10
C LEU A 110 -34.61 3.45 -6.24
N ASP A 111 -34.38 3.47 -4.93
CA ASP A 111 -35.11 4.31 -3.96
C ASP A 111 -34.51 5.72 -3.82
N GLY A 112 -33.37 5.99 -4.49
CA GLY A 112 -32.65 7.26 -4.42
C GLY A 112 -31.60 7.34 -3.30
N SER A 113 -31.36 6.26 -2.54
CA SER A 113 -30.25 6.17 -1.58
C SER A 113 -28.91 6.06 -2.30
N LEU A 114 -27.84 6.51 -1.64
CA LEU A 114 -26.50 6.54 -2.22
C LEU A 114 -25.62 5.40 -1.70
N GLN A 115 -24.94 4.73 -2.64
CA GLN A 115 -23.95 3.70 -2.34
C GLN A 115 -22.54 4.28 -2.36
N PRO A 116 -21.60 3.71 -1.57
CA PRO A 116 -20.21 4.18 -1.50
C PRO A 116 -19.51 4.15 -2.87
N VAL A 117 -18.64 5.14 -3.09
CA VAL A 117 -17.81 5.23 -4.29
C VAL A 117 -16.35 4.92 -3.95
N LYS A 118 -15.57 4.54 -4.97
CA LYS A 118 -14.13 4.31 -4.85
C LYS A 118 -13.35 5.56 -5.24
N GLY A 119 -12.20 5.77 -4.61
CA GLY A 119 -11.31 6.85 -4.99
C GLY A 119 -11.75 8.23 -4.51
N ALA A 120 -12.47 8.34 -3.38
CA ALA A 120 -12.93 9.62 -2.86
C ALA A 120 -11.75 10.57 -2.53
N LEU A 121 -10.66 10.05 -1.95
CA LEU A 121 -9.47 10.86 -1.65
C LEU A 121 -8.77 11.42 -2.90
N PRO A 122 -8.38 10.63 -3.92
CA PRO A 122 -7.81 11.20 -5.14
C PRO A 122 -8.76 12.18 -5.86
N ILE A 123 -10.06 11.95 -5.83
CA ILE A 123 -11.06 12.88 -6.39
C ILE A 123 -11.04 14.21 -5.62
N ALA A 124 -11.04 14.19 -4.30
CA ALA A 124 -11.00 15.39 -3.47
C ALA A 124 -9.71 16.19 -3.68
N LEU A 125 -8.55 15.51 -3.79
CA LEU A 125 -7.27 16.14 -4.09
C LEU A 125 -7.29 16.85 -5.44
N LYS A 126 -7.83 16.19 -6.48
CA LYS A 126 -7.94 16.77 -7.82
C LYS A 126 -8.93 17.95 -7.86
N ALA A 127 -10.05 17.82 -7.18
CA ALA A 127 -11.04 18.87 -7.06
C ALA A 127 -10.45 20.14 -6.42
N LYS A 128 -9.67 19.99 -5.35
CA LYS A 128 -8.92 21.08 -4.72
C LYS A 128 -7.91 21.72 -5.70
N GLU A 129 -7.11 20.90 -6.39
CA GLU A 129 -6.12 21.39 -7.36
C GLU A 129 -6.75 22.24 -8.47
N GLU A 130 -7.93 21.87 -8.94
CA GLU A 130 -8.67 22.57 -9.98
C GLU A 130 -9.53 23.74 -9.46
N GLY A 131 -9.56 23.97 -8.14
CA GLY A 131 -10.22 25.12 -7.51
C GLY A 131 -11.72 24.96 -7.30
N PHE A 132 -12.25 23.73 -7.34
CA PHE A 132 -13.63 23.44 -6.90
C PHE A 132 -13.75 23.76 -5.41
N LYS A 133 -14.92 24.27 -5.01
CA LYS A 133 -15.18 24.65 -3.63
C LYS A 133 -15.87 23.54 -2.82
N HIS A 134 -16.67 22.72 -3.48
CA HIS A 134 -17.51 21.74 -2.83
C HIS A 134 -17.40 20.37 -3.48
N PHE A 135 -17.43 19.31 -2.67
CA PHE A 135 -17.50 17.93 -3.15
C PHE A 135 -18.70 17.22 -2.50
N ILE A 136 -19.74 16.92 -3.30
CA ILE A 136 -20.90 16.13 -2.89
C ILE A 136 -20.62 14.65 -3.16
N LEU A 137 -20.72 13.80 -2.16
CA LEU A 137 -20.48 12.36 -2.26
C LEU A 137 -21.26 11.61 -1.17
N PRO A 138 -21.34 10.25 -1.26
CA PRO A 138 -22.00 9.46 -0.23
C PRO A 138 -21.39 9.67 1.17
N GLU A 139 -22.21 9.76 2.20
CA GLU A 139 -21.79 9.99 3.60
C GLU A 139 -20.70 9.03 4.06
N LYS A 140 -20.76 7.76 3.63
CA LYS A 140 -19.74 6.75 3.97
C LYS A 140 -18.34 7.10 3.47
N ASN A 141 -18.21 7.95 2.46
CA ASN A 141 -16.95 8.42 1.91
C ASN A 141 -16.55 9.82 2.41
N ALA A 142 -17.45 10.52 3.12
CA ALA A 142 -17.25 11.92 3.49
C ALA A 142 -15.98 12.11 4.33
N LYS A 143 -15.73 11.24 5.31
CA LYS A 143 -14.52 11.29 6.14
C LYS A 143 -13.23 11.11 5.32
N GLU A 144 -13.23 10.23 4.32
CA GLU A 144 -12.09 10.01 3.43
C GLU A 144 -11.77 11.26 2.60
N ALA A 145 -12.78 11.89 2.02
CA ALA A 145 -12.61 13.10 1.24
C ALA A 145 -12.26 14.33 2.10
N ALA A 146 -12.81 14.44 3.32
CA ALA A 146 -12.61 15.55 4.24
C ALA A 146 -11.18 15.64 4.82
N ILE A 147 -10.32 14.63 4.57
CA ILE A 147 -8.87 14.71 4.83
C ILE A 147 -8.23 15.87 4.04
N VAL A 148 -8.78 16.18 2.88
CA VAL A 148 -8.29 17.26 2.01
C VAL A 148 -8.84 18.59 2.52
N ASN A 149 -7.96 19.40 3.10
CA ASN A 149 -8.30 20.75 3.50
C ASN A 149 -8.57 21.65 2.28
N ASP A 150 -9.29 22.76 2.50
CA ASP A 150 -9.62 23.79 1.49
C ASP A 150 -10.64 23.35 0.42
N ILE A 151 -11.40 22.27 0.66
CA ILE A 151 -12.59 21.90 -0.07
C ILE A 151 -13.68 21.51 0.94
N GLU A 152 -14.88 22.02 0.74
CA GLU A 152 -16.03 21.65 1.58
C GLU A 152 -16.60 20.31 1.12
N VAL A 153 -16.51 19.31 1.98
CA VAL A 153 -17.01 17.95 1.71
C VAL A 153 -18.42 17.83 2.26
N LEU A 154 -19.37 17.54 1.37
CA LEU A 154 -20.78 17.44 1.66
C LEU A 154 -21.24 15.98 1.54
N GLY A 155 -21.21 15.26 2.67
CA GLY A 155 -21.67 13.88 2.77
C GLY A 155 -23.19 13.79 2.73
N VAL A 156 -23.74 12.88 1.91
CA VAL A 156 -25.18 12.71 1.72
C VAL A 156 -25.57 11.24 1.68
N ASN A 157 -26.76 10.92 2.21
CA ASN A 157 -27.29 9.56 2.21
C ASN A 157 -28.24 9.27 1.06
N ASN A 158 -28.87 10.31 0.52
CA ASN A 158 -29.84 10.16 -0.55
C ASN A 158 -29.88 11.38 -1.50
N MET A 159 -30.43 11.19 -2.67
CA MET A 159 -30.54 12.21 -3.71
C MET A 159 -31.40 13.41 -3.27
N THR A 160 -32.38 13.20 -2.40
CA THR A 160 -33.31 14.26 -1.95
C THR A 160 -32.58 15.32 -1.12
N GLU A 161 -31.58 14.95 -0.32
CA GLU A 161 -30.74 15.89 0.41
C GLU A 161 -30.00 16.83 -0.54
N VAL A 162 -29.43 16.29 -1.64
CA VAL A 162 -28.77 17.09 -2.67
C VAL A 162 -29.72 18.05 -3.36
N ILE A 163 -30.94 17.58 -3.69
CA ILE A 163 -31.98 18.41 -4.31
C ILE A 163 -32.42 19.53 -3.39
N ASN A 164 -32.62 19.23 -2.11
CA ASN A 164 -32.99 20.23 -1.10
C ASN A 164 -31.91 21.28 -0.91
N HIS A 165 -30.64 20.86 -0.92
CA HIS A 165 -29.49 21.76 -0.85
C HIS A 165 -29.46 22.75 -2.03
N PHE A 166 -29.57 22.28 -3.27
CA PHE A 166 -29.60 23.16 -4.45
C PHE A 166 -30.85 24.03 -4.54
N ASN A 167 -31.98 23.58 -4.01
CA ASN A 167 -33.19 24.36 -3.93
C ASN A 167 -33.19 25.36 -2.74
N GLU A 168 -32.11 25.46 -1.96
CA GLU A 168 -31.98 26.33 -0.77
C GLU A 168 -33.02 26.02 0.33
N LYS A 169 -33.58 24.82 0.37
CA LYS A 169 -34.53 24.37 1.37
C LYS A 169 -33.85 23.90 2.65
N GLU A 170 -32.77 23.16 2.49
CA GLU A 170 -31.98 22.56 3.56
C GLU A 170 -30.50 22.52 3.13
N GLN A 171 -29.65 23.14 3.94
CA GLN A 171 -28.21 23.14 3.65
C GLN A 171 -27.55 21.90 4.23
N ILE A 172 -26.73 21.21 3.43
CA ILE A 172 -25.90 20.09 3.92
C ILE A 172 -24.79 20.67 4.78
N THR A 173 -24.61 20.13 5.98
CA THR A 173 -23.49 20.51 6.85
C THR A 173 -22.20 19.88 6.33
N PRO A 174 -21.13 20.69 6.10
CA PRO A 174 -19.86 20.16 5.69
C PRO A 174 -19.25 19.21 6.72
N THR A 175 -18.67 18.11 6.24
CA THR A 175 -17.87 17.20 7.06
C THR A 175 -16.50 17.82 7.28
N VAL A 176 -16.17 18.17 8.51
CA VAL A 176 -14.90 18.80 8.87
C VAL A 176 -14.06 17.82 9.67
N ILE A 177 -12.81 17.62 9.26
CA ILE A 177 -11.82 16.81 9.98
C ILE A 177 -10.54 17.62 10.16
N ASP A 178 -10.10 17.74 11.40
CA ASP A 178 -8.73 18.19 11.66
C ASP A 178 -7.77 17.00 11.39
N THR A 179 -7.27 16.93 10.16
CA THR A 179 -6.43 15.83 9.68
C THR A 179 -5.18 15.65 10.53
N GLN A 180 -4.59 16.74 11.05
CA GLN A 180 -3.41 16.64 11.91
C GLN A 180 -3.78 16.11 13.30
N ALA A 181 -4.78 16.67 13.95
CA ALA A 181 -5.21 16.20 15.26
C ALA A 181 -5.70 14.75 15.21
N GLU A 182 -6.47 14.38 14.19
CA GLU A 182 -6.97 13.02 13.98
C GLU A 182 -5.80 12.05 13.72
N PHE A 183 -4.81 12.45 12.92
CA PHE A 183 -3.61 11.67 12.64
C PHE A 183 -2.84 11.36 13.93
N TYR A 184 -2.52 12.38 14.73
CA TYR A 184 -1.75 12.17 15.98
C TYR A 184 -2.51 11.42 17.05
N LYS A 185 -3.85 11.55 17.09
CA LYS A 185 -4.72 10.84 18.04
C LYS A 185 -4.80 9.33 17.76
N ASN A 186 -4.81 8.96 16.48
CA ASN A 186 -5.02 7.60 16.02
C ASN A 186 -3.71 6.88 15.62
N ILE A 187 -2.55 7.39 16.04
CA ILE A 187 -1.29 6.63 15.98
C ILE A 187 -1.41 5.47 16.99
N ASP A 188 -2.34 4.58 16.71
CA ASP A 188 -2.56 3.40 17.52
C ASP A 188 -1.49 2.35 17.22
N PHE A 189 -1.14 1.61 18.25
CA PHE A 189 -0.12 0.58 18.14
C PHE A 189 -0.79 -0.73 17.73
N PRO A 190 -0.12 -1.55 16.89
CA PRO A 190 -0.67 -2.83 16.49
C PRO A 190 -1.05 -3.69 17.72
N GLU A 191 -2.05 -4.51 17.54
CA GLU A 191 -2.56 -5.49 18.54
C GLU A 191 -1.48 -6.44 19.07
N PHE A 192 -0.37 -6.62 18.30
CA PHE A 192 0.70 -7.55 18.61
C PHE A 192 1.93 -6.81 19.18
N ASP A 193 2.48 -7.31 20.30
CA ASP A 193 3.66 -6.76 20.95
C ASP A 193 4.82 -7.77 20.98
N PHE A 194 6.05 -7.29 20.89
CA PHE A 194 7.26 -8.13 21.00
C PHE A 194 7.48 -8.70 22.39
N SER A 195 6.86 -8.13 23.43
CA SER A 195 6.90 -8.70 24.79
C SER A 195 6.27 -10.09 24.90
N ASP A 196 5.37 -10.44 23.96
CA ASP A 196 4.80 -11.79 23.88
C ASP A 196 5.76 -12.84 23.33
N VAL A 197 6.88 -12.40 22.70
CA VAL A 197 7.87 -13.31 22.11
C VAL A 197 8.84 -13.73 23.21
N LYS A 198 8.73 -14.99 23.62
CA LYS A 198 9.61 -15.59 24.63
C LYS A 198 10.94 -16.04 24.00
N GLY A 199 12.07 -15.66 24.61
CA GLY A 199 13.39 -15.97 24.07
C GLY A 199 13.65 -15.31 22.70
N GLN A 200 14.44 -15.99 21.86
CA GLN A 200 14.76 -15.58 20.47
C GLN A 200 15.39 -14.18 20.36
N GLU A 201 16.27 -13.81 21.28
CA GLU A 201 16.85 -12.46 21.36
C GLU A 201 17.64 -12.08 20.09
N SER A 202 18.36 -13.04 19.49
CA SER A 202 19.09 -12.81 18.23
C SER A 202 18.14 -12.47 17.07
N ILE A 203 16.95 -13.08 17.06
CA ILE A 203 15.94 -12.83 16.02
C ILE A 203 15.27 -11.47 16.25
N LYS A 204 14.95 -11.12 17.50
CA LYS A 204 14.44 -9.79 17.86
C LYS A 204 15.44 -8.70 17.43
N ARG A 205 16.73 -8.91 17.73
CA ARG A 205 17.82 -8.00 17.30
C ARG A 205 17.88 -7.86 15.78
N CYS A 206 17.80 -8.97 15.06
CA CYS A 206 17.76 -9.00 13.60
C CYS A 206 16.55 -8.20 13.04
N MET A 207 15.35 -8.39 13.62
CA MET A 207 14.16 -7.65 13.22
C MET A 207 14.24 -6.15 13.56
N GLU A 208 14.88 -5.78 14.68
CA GLU A 208 15.19 -4.40 15.03
C GLU A 208 16.08 -3.73 13.97
N ILE A 209 17.15 -4.42 13.54
CA ILE A 209 18.05 -3.94 12.49
C ILE A 209 17.29 -3.80 11.16
N ALA A 210 16.50 -4.82 10.80
CA ALA A 210 15.70 -4.80 9.59
C ALA A 210 14.71 -3.62 9.59
N ALA A 211 14.00 -3.39 10.71
CA ALA A 211 13.09 -2.26 10.89
C ALA A 211 13.82 -0.91 10.83
N ALA A 212 15.00 -0.80 11.44
CA ALA A 212 15.78 0.44 11.46
C ALA A 212 16.31 0.82 10.08
N GLY A 213 16.81 -0.13 9.28
CA GLY A 213 17.40 0.12 7.98
C GLY A 213 16.45 -0.02 6.80
N GLY A 214 15.23 -0.51 7.00
CA GLY A 214 14.30 -0.87 5.92
C GLY A 214 14.78 -2.08 5.12
N HIS A 215 15.48 -3.02 5.77
CA HIS A 215 16.07 -4.19 5.12
C HIS A 215 15.07 -5.30 4.89
N ASN A 216 15.12 -5.91 3.71
CA ASN A 216 14.38 -7.12 3.41
C ASN A 216 14.97 -8.31 4.19
N ILE A 217 14.13 -9.17 4.75
CA ILE A 217 14.51 -10.26 5.62
C ILE A 217 13.87 -11.59 5.20
N ILE A 218 14.62 -12.68 5.32
CA ILE A 218 14.10 -14.04 5.22
C ILE A 218 14.32 -14.81 6.52
N LEU A 219 13.24 -15.39 7.04
CA LEU A 219 13.20 -16.22 8.25
C LEU A 219 13.22 -17.70 7.86
N ILE A 220 14.25 -18.42 8.27
CA ILE A 220 14.45 -19.83 7.93
C ILE A 220 14.33 -20.66 9.19
N GLY A 221 13.45 -21.64 9.22
CA GLY A 221 13.30 -22.48 10.41
C GLY A 221 12.23 -23.54 10.26
N PRO A 222 12.19 -24.53 11.14
CA PRO A 222 11.24 -25.62 11.07
C PRO A 222 9.78 -25.13 11.25
N PRO A 223 8.78 -25.92 10.88
CA PRO A 223 7.39 -25.64 11.21
C PRO A 223 7.22 -25.43 12.72
N GLY A 224 6.39 -24.47 13.11
CA GLY A 224 6.15 -24.18 14.54
C GLY A 224 7.22 -23.32 15.22
N ALA A 225 8.31 -22.93 14.55
CA ALA A 225 9.35 -22.08 15.15
C ALA A 225 8.92 -20.61 15.40
N GLY A 226 7.69 -20.22 15.02
CA GLY A 226 7.16 -18.87 15.29
C GLY A 226 7.42 -17.83 14.20
N LYS A 227 7.85 -18.22 13.00
CA LYS A 227 8.18 -17.30 11.88
C LYS A 227 7.04 -16.32 11.55
N THR A 228 5.83 -16.85 11.35
CA THR A 228 4.63 -16.03 11.05
C THR A 228 4.25 -15.12 12.22
N MET A 229 4.40 -15.60 13.46
CA MET A 229 4.18 -14.82 14.68
C MET A 229 5.11 -13.62 14.77
N LEU A 230 6.41 -13.81 14.47
CA LEU A 230 7.41 -12.77 14.43
C LEU A 230 7.12 -11.75 13.34
N ALA A 231 6.81 -12.21 12.12
CA ALA A 231 6.51 -11.34 10.99
C ALA A 231 5.31 -10.40 11.28
N LYS A 232 4.23 -10.91 11.89
CA LYS A 232 3.05 -10.12 12.27
C LYS A 232 3.35 -9.03 13.31
N ARG A 233 4.40 -9.18 14.09
CA ARG A 233 4.83 -8.20 15.10
C ARG A 233 5.75 -7.11 14.56
N LEU A 234 6.33 -7.32 13.37
CA LEU A 234 7.26 -6.34 12.78
C LEU A 234 6.66 -4.93 12.64
N PRO A 235 5.40 -4.74 12.20
CA PRO A 235 4.80 -3.41 12.15
C PRO A 235 4.81 -2.67 13.50
N SER A 236 4.79 -3.38 14.63
CA SER A 236 4.77 -2.77 15.96
C SER A 236 6.08 -2.05 16.34
N ILE A 237 7.19 -2.40 15.69
CA ILE A 237 8.50 -1.79 15.93
C ILE A 237 8.93 -0.83 14.82
N LEU A 238 8.19 -0.75 13.71
CA LEU A 238 8.42 0.25 12.67
C LEU A 238 8.09 1.66 13.19
N PRO A 239 8.79 2.69 12.74
CA PRO A 239 8.41 4.07 13.03
C PRO A 239 6.98 4.36 12.57
N PRO A 240 6.23 5.22 13.27
CA PRO A 240 4.93 5.70 12.79
C PRO A 240 5.07 6.25 11.37
N MET A 241 4.01 6.17 10.57
CA MET A 241 3.99 6.85 9.28
C MET A 241 4.06 8.37 9.47
N THR A 242 4.60 9.07 8.50
CA THR A 242 4.38 10.51 8.36
C THR A 242 2.99 10.76 7.77
N LEU A 243 2.48 11.97 7.90
CA LEU A 243 1.19 12.32 7.27
C LEU A 243 1.22 12.11 5.75
N GLN A 244 2.36 12.41 5.11
CA GLN A 244 2.54 12.18 3.68
C GLN A 244 2.49 10.69 3.33
N GLU A 245 3.22 9.83 4.06
CA GLU A 245 3.16 8.36 3.87
C GLU A 245 1.73 7.84 4.08
N ALA A 246 1.00 8.37 5.07
CA ALA A 246 -0.39 7.99 5.33
C ALA A 246 -1.33 8.37 4.18
N LEU A 247 -1.17 9.57 3.62
CA LEU A 247 -1.92 10.04 2.46
C LEU A 247 -1.65 9.20 1.22
N GLU A 248 -0.38 8.93 0.89
CA GLU A 248 0.02 8.08 -0.25
C GLU A 248 -0.56 6.66 -0.11
N THR A 249 -0.44 6.07 1.08
CA THR A 249 -1.01 4.75 1.37
C THR A 249 -2.52 4.75 1.24
N THR A 250 -3.19 5.78 1.78
CA THR A 250 -4.64 5.90 1.71
C THR A 250 -5.13 6.06 0.27
N LYS A 251 -4.44 6.81 -0.59
CA LYS A 251 -4.76 6.92 -2.02
C LYS A 251 -4.84 5.54 -2.69
N ILE A 252 -3.83 4.67 -2.47
CA ILE A 252 -3.78 3.33 -3.06
C ILE A 252 -4.96 2.47 -2.57
N HIS A 253 -5.27 2.55 -1.28
CA HIS A 253 -6.37 1.78 -0.70
C HIS A 253 -7.75 2.33 -1.08
N SER A 254 -7.86 3.63 -1.29
CA SER A 254 -9.07 4.34 -1.73
C SER A 254 -9.55 3.82 -3.10
N VAL A 255 -8.65 3.70 -4.07
CA VAL A 255 -9.02 3.27 -5.44
C VAL A 255 -9.52 1.83 -5.53
N VAL A 256 -9.21 0.99 -4.54
CA VAL A 256 -9.78 -0.36 -4.42
C VAL A 256 -10.97 -0.44 -3.48
N GLY A 257 -11.36 0.67 -2.86
CA GLY A 257 -12.48 0.74 -1.90
C GLY A 257 -12.18 0.06 -0.57
N LYS A 258 -10.91 0.05 -0.15
CA LYS A 258 -10.46 -0.57 1.13
C LYS A 258 -10.20 0.44 2.25
N VAL A 259 -10.56 1.71 2.07
CA VAL A 259 -10.53 2.70 3.14
C VAL A 259 -11.76 2.48 4.03
N GLN A 260 -11.52 2.25 5.32
CA GLN A 260 -12.58 2.07 6.31
C GLN A 260 -13.11 3.42 6.81
N ASN A 261 -14.09 3.40 7.71
CA ASN A 261 -14.74 4.58 8.30
C ASN A 261 -13.80 5.57 9.01
N THR A 262 -12.52 5.24 9.16
CA THR A 262 -11.47 6.09 9.73
C THR A 262 -11.03 7.21 8.79
N GLY A 263 -11.33 7.10 7.50
CA GLY A 263 -10.93 8.06 6.47
C GLY A 263 -9.46 7.95 6.05
N LEU A 264 -8.52 7.92 6.98
CA LEU A 264 -7.07 7.83 6.74
C LEU A 264 -6.52 6.50 7.28
N ILE A 265 -5.53 5.95 6.60
CA ILE A 265 -4.78 4.78 7.08
C ILE A 265 -3.63 5.29 7.96
N TYR A 266 -3.71 5.02 9.26
CA TYR A 266 -2.73 5.48 10.26
C TYR A 266 -1.61 4.47 10.53
N GLN A 267 -1.90 3.18 10.31
CA GLN A 267 -0.97 2.09 10.57
C GLN A 267 -0.31 1.62 9.29
N ARG A 268 0.97 1.23 9.40
CA ARG A 268 1.68 0.62 8.28
C ARG A 268 0.99 -0.66 7.85
N PRO A 269 0.61 -0.80 6.56
CA PRO A 269 -0.07 -1.99 6.07
C PRO A 269 0.78 -3.25 6.29
N PHE A 270 0.12 -4.33 6.71
CA PHE A 270 0.70 -5.68 6.72
C PHE A 270 -0.08 -6.55 5.74
N ARG A 271 0.57 -6.92 4.64
CA ARG A 271 -0.05 -7.76 3.59
C ARG A 271 0.59 -9.13 3.58
N SER A 272 -0.24 -10.16 3.60
CA SER A 272 0.21 -11.56 3.62
C SER A 272 -0.60 -12.38 2.61
N PRO A 273 -0.28 -12.27 1.31
CA PRO A 273 -0.95 -13.08 0.30
C PRO A 273 -0.60 -14.55 0.47
N HIS A 274 -1.57 -15.41 0.21
CA HIS A 274 -1.35 -16.85 0.22
C HIS A 274 -0.46 -17.29 -0.96
N HIS A 275 0.36 -18.31 -0.80
CA HIS A 275 1.30 -18.79 -1.85
C HIS A 275 0.60 -19.24 -3.15
N SER A 276 -0.69 -19.57 -3.10
CA SER A 276 -1.50 -19.90 -4.29
C SER A 276 -1.97 -18.67 -5.08
N CYS A 277 -1.66 -17.44 -4.65
CA CYS A 277 -2.07 -16.23 -5.36
C CYS A 277 -1.49 -16.19 -6.79
N SER A 278 -2.22 -15.53 -7.69
CA SER A 278 -1.74 -15.30 -9.06
C SER A 278 -0.78 -14.11 -9.10
N ASP A 279 0.02 -14.03 -10.17
CA ASP A 279 0.84 -12.86 -10.50
C ASP A 279 0.01 -11.57 -10.58
N VAL A 280 -1.20 -11.64 -11.16
CA VAL A 280 -2.15 -10.52 -11.20
C VAL A 280 -2.63 -10.09 -9.80
N ALA A 281 -2.87 -11.04 -8.90
CA ALA A 281 -3.24 -10.70 -7.52
C ALA A 281 -2.09 -10.03 -6.76
N LEU A 282 -0.85 -10.46 -7.03
CA LEU A 282 0.33 -9.92 -6.35
C LEU A 282 0.72 -8.54 -6.91
N VAL A 283 0.88 -8.42 -8.22
CA VAL A 283 1.37 -7.20 -8.90
C VAL A 283 0.24 -6.21 -9.15
N GLY A 284 -0.95 -6.74 -9.44
CA GLY A 284 -2.07 -5.98 -9.93
C GLY A 284 -2.34 -6.27 -11.41
N GLY A 285 -3.45 -5.78 -11.90
CA GLY A 285 -3.86 -6.01 -13.30
C GLY A 285 -5.38 -6.07 -13.44
N GLY A 286 -5.82 -6.85 -14.41
CA GLY A 286 -7.21 -6.90 -14.82
C GLY A 286 -7.44 -6.18 -16.14
N GLN A 287 -8.68 -6.18 -16.62
CA GLN A 287 -9.09 -5.40 -17.80
C GLN A 287 -8.88 -3.91 -17.54
N TYR A 288 -9.14 -3.49 -16.31
CA TYR A 288 -8.83 -2.18 -15.74
C TYR A 288 -7.76 -2.40 -14.67
N PRO A 289 -6.53 -1.91 -14.88
CA PRO A 289 -5.45 -2.17 -13.98
C PRO A 289 -5.78 -1.68 -12.56
N GLN A 290 -5.84 -2.62 -11.62
CA GLN A 290 -6.01 -2.35 -10.18
C GLN A 290 -4.70 -2.67 -9.46
N PRO A 291 -4.36 -1.97 -8.36
CA PRO A 291 -3.18 -2.29 -7.59
C PRO A 291 -3.30 -3.67 -6.93
N GLY A 292 -2.19 -4.43 -6.94
CA GLY A 292 -2.10 -5.73 -6.28
C GLY A 292 -1.60 -5.63 -4.84
N GLU A 293 -1.35 -6.79 -4.22
CA GLU A 293 -0.88 -6.88 -2.83
C GLU A 293 0.45 -6.15 -2.58
N ILE A 294 1.32 -6.07 -3.60
CA ILE A 294 2.58 -5.32 -3.55
C ILE A 294 2.32 -3.83 -3.32
N SER A 295 1.44 -3.22 -4.12
CA SER A 295 1.08 -1.82 -3.97
C SER A 295 0.25 -1.55 -2.71
N LEU A 296 -0.60 -2.50 -2.30
CA LEU A 296 -1.34 -2.42 -1.05
C LEU A 296 -0.44 -2.53 0.20
N ALA A 297 0.79 -3.05 0.04
CA ALA A 297 1.81 -3.08 1.09
C ALA A 297 2.66 -1.80 1.15
N HIS A 298 2.40 -0.82 0.29
CA HIS A 298 3.16 0.43 0.24
C HIS A 298 3.28 1.09 1.62
N ASN A 299 4.48 1.57 1.96
CA ASN A 299 4.86 2.11 3.28
C ASN A 299 4.69 1.13 4.45
N GLY A 300 4.55 -0.17 4.17
CA GLY A 300 4.30 -1.23 5.14
C GLY A 300 5.17 -2.46 4.93
N VAL A 301 4.58 -3.61 5.22
CA VAL A 301 5.23 -4.93 5.18
C VAL A 301 4.49 -5.86 4.23
N LEU A 302 5.22 -6.47 3.30
CA LEU A 302 4.75 -7.61 2.51
C LEU A 302 5.36 -8.88 3.09
N PHE A 303 4.52 -9.76 3.63
CA PHE A 303 4.93 -11.03 4.19
C PHE A 303 4.60 -12.17 3.24
N LEU A 304 5.62 -12.91 2.78
CA LEU A 304 5.49 -14.10 1.96
C LEU A 304 5.85 -15.33 2.79
N ASP A 305 4.82 -16.00 3.31
CA ASP A 305 5.00 -17.24 4.06
C ASP A 305 5.22 -18.40 3.09
N GLU A 306 6.09 -19.37 3.47
CA GLU A 306 6.45 -20.51 2.63
C GLU A 306 6.94 -20.10 1.22
N LEU A 307 7.91 -19.20 1.18
CA LEU A 307 8.44 -18.60 -0.06
C LEU A 307 8.67 -19.60 -1.22
N PRO A 308 9.25 -20.82 -1.01
CA PRO A 308 9.45 -21.79 -2.09
C PRO A 308 8.16 -22.43 -2.63
N GLU A 309 7.01 -22.22 -1.99
CA GLU A 309 5.72 -22.74 -2.45
C GLU A 309 5.01 -21.80 -3.44
N PHE A 310 5.46 -20.54 -3.54
CA PHE A 310 5.00 -19.65 -4.60
C PHE A 310 5.45 -20.13 -5.97
N LYS A 311 4.63 -19.90 -6.98
CA LYS A 311 5.01 -20.15 -8.37
C LYS A 311 6.23 -19.28 -8.74
N ARG A 312 7.19 -19.85 -9.47
CA ARG A 312 8.39 -19.13 -9.87
C ARG A 312 8.08 -17.83 -10.63
N SER A 313 7.07 -17.84 -11.51
CA SER A 313 6.60 -16.63 -12.21
C SER A 313 6.18 -15.52 -11.26
N VAL A 314 5.48 -15.86 -10.18
CA VAL A 314 5.04 -14.92 -9.13
C VAL A 314 6.23 -14.31 -8.39
N LEU A 315 7.27 -15.10 -8.12
CA LEU A 315 8.49 -14.59 -7.45
C LEU A 315 9.35 -13.71 -8.37
N GLU A 316 9.40 -14.02 -9.67
CA GLU A 316 10.19 -13.23 -10.63
C GLU A 316 9.64 -11.81 -10.83
N VAL A 317 8.31 -11.62 -10.78
CA VAL A 317 7.70 -10.28 -10.91
C VAL A 317 7.98 -9.37 -9.69
N MET A 318 8.43 -9.95 -8.56
CA MET A 318 8.84 -9.19 -7.36
C MET A 318 10.15 -8.41 -7.56
N ARG A 319 10.96 -8.79 -8.56
CA ARG A 319 12.30 -8.21 -8.74
C ARG A 319 12.28 -6.73 -9.01
N GLN A 320 11.40 -6.28 -9.88
CA GLN A 320 11.25 -4.86 -10.21
C GLN A 320 10.78 -4.03 -9.01
N PRO A 321 9.66 -4.36 -8.32
CA PRO A 321 9.22 -3.57 -7.16
C PRO A 321 10.24 -3.49 -6.03
N LEU A 322 11.06 -4.52 -5.84
CA LEU A 322 12.11 -4.51 -4.82
C LEU A 322 13.30 -3.57 -5.17
N GLU A 323 13.51 -3.26 -6.44
CA GLU A 323 14.53 -2.31 -6.89
C GLU A 323 13.98 -0.91 -7.08
N ASP A 324 12.93 -0.80 -7.92
CA ASP A 324 12.40 0.49 -8.38
C ASP A 324 11.38 1.10 -7.41
N ARG A 325 10.80 0.28 -6.50
CA ARG A 325 9.72 0.65 -5.58
C ARG A 325 8.46 1.13 -6.27
N GLU A 326 8.30 0.67 -7.48
CA GLU A 326 7.17 0.93 -8.33
C GLU A 326 6.75 -0.35 -9.05
N VAL A 327 5.48 -0.46 -9.35
CA VAL A 327 4.91 -1.51 -10.18
C VAL A 327 4.27 -0.88 -11.38
N THR A 328 4.78 -1.18 -12.57
CA THR A 328 4.20 -0.73 -13.83
C THR A 328 3.37 -1.84 -14.46
N ILE A 329 2.08 -1.59 -14.60
CA ILE A 329 1.13 -2.48 -15.25
C ILE A 329 0.85 -1.95 -16.65
N SER A 330 1.41 -2.61 -17.67
CA SER A 330 1.19 -2.27 -19.07
C SER A 330 0.14 -3.19 -19.68
N ARG A 331 -0.85 -2.60 -20.36
CA ARG A 331 -1.88 -3.26 -21.16
C ARG A 331 -1.97 -2.54 -22.51
N ALA A 332 -2.59 -3.16 -23.49
CA ALA A 332 -2.67 -2.63 -24.86
C ALA A 332 -3.14 -1.16 -24.97
N ARG A 333 -3.93 -0.70 -24.00
CA ARG A 333 -4.50 0.67 -23.98
C ARG A 333 -4.01 1.55 -22.84
N PHE A 334 -3.37 0.98 -21.82
CA PHE A 334 -3.04 1.69 -20.58
C PHE A 334 -1.68 1.25 -20.04
N THR A 335 -0.93 2.20 -19.55
CA THR A 335 0.23 1.96 -18.71
C THR A 335 0.02 2.74 -17.41
N ILE A 336 -0.01 2.04 -16.27
CA ILE A 336 -0.21 2.63 -14.96
C ILE A 336 0.94 2.20 -14.06
N THR A 337 1.51 3.16 -13.36
CA THR A 337 2.53 2.90 -12.34
C THR A 337 1.93 3.13 -10.96
N TYR A 338 2.09 2.14 -10.08
CA TYR A 338 1.71 2.22 -8.67
C TYR A 338 2.94 2.25 -7.79
N PRO A 339 2.99 3.11 -6.77
CA PRO A 339 4.07 3.06 -5.79
C PRO A 339 4.03 1.74 -5.00
N SER A 340 5.21 1.21 -4.69
CA SER A 340 5.36 -0.08 -4.01
C SER A 340 6.58 -0.12 -3.09
N SER A 341 6.79 0.95 -2.32
CA SER A 341 7.84 1.00 -1.30
C SER A 341 7.40 0.20 -0.07
N PHE A 342 7.79 -1.06 0.01
CA PHE A 342 7.48 -1.96 1.12
C PHE A 342 8.73 -2.64 1.64
N MET A 343 8.64 -3.18 2.85
CA MET A 343 9.65 -4.06 3.43
C MET A 343 9.21 -5.51 3.20
N LEU A 344 10.05 -6.30 2.50
CA LEU A 344 9.79 -7.72 2.29
C LEU A 344 10.22 -8.51 3.53
N VAL A 345 9.28 -9.28 4.05
CA VAL A 345 9.55 -10.35 5.01
C VAL A 345 9.17 -11.66 4.36
N ALA A 346 10.12 -12.55 4.20
CA ALA A 346 9.86 -13.89 3.68
C ALA A 346 10.05 -14.93 4.77
N SER A 347 9.37 -16.07 4.66
CA SER A 347 9.65 -17.22 5.49
C SER A 347 9.83 -18.47 4.64
N MET A 348 10.65 -19.40 5.11
CA MET A 348 10.78 -20.72 4.50
C MET A 348 11.16 -21.78 5.53
N ASN A 349 10.87 -23.03 5.21
CA ASN A 349 11.43 -24.15 5.93
C ASN A 349 12.85 -24.43 5.44
N PRO A 350 13.73 -25.01 6.27
CA PRO A 350 15.12 -25.29 5.86
C PRO A 350 15.21 -26.38 4.79
N SER A 351 14.18 -27.22 4.66
CA SER A 351 14.11 -28.31 3.67
C SER A 351 12.66 -28.60 3.30
N PRO A 352 12.37 -29.39 2.27
CA PRO A 352 11.02 -29.86 1.95
C PRO A 352 10.35 -30.63 3.07
N SER A 353 11.11 -31.41 3.87
CA SER A 353 10.62 -32.12 5.04
C SER A 353 10.42 -31.23 6.28
N GLY A 354 10.89 -30.00 6.22
CA GLY A 354 10.82 -29.03 7.33
C GLY A 354 12.01 -29.06 8.28
N TYR A 355 12.92 -30.04 8.16
CA TYR A 355 14.07 -30.21 9.04
C TYR A 355 15.35 -30.36 8.24
N PHE A 356 16.43 -29.76 8.67
CA PHE A 356 17.74 -29.85 8.05
C PHE A 356 18.77 -30.32 9.07
N ASN A 357 19.51 -31.40 8.74
CA ASN A 357 20.53 -32.03 9.58
C ASN A 357 20.08 -32.36 11.03
N ASP A 358 18.79 -32.57 11.25
CA ASP A 358 18.28 -33.04 12.53
C ASP A 358 18.33 -34.56 12.54
N THR A 359 19.28 -35.13 13.31
CA THR A 359 19.45 -36.58 13.46
C THR A 359 18.22 -37.27 14.09
N ASN A 360 17.34 -36.50 14.72
CA ASN A 360 16.10 -36.99 15.31
C ASN A 360 14.88 -36.79 14.41
N ALA A 361 15.03 -36.19 13.23
CA ALA A 361 13.92 -35.97 12.32
C ALA A 361 13.48 -37.28 11.67
N PRO A 362 12.18 -37.53 11.59
CA PRO A 362 11.64 -38.81 11.06
C PRO A 362 11.86 -38.97 9.55
N ILE A 363 12.16 -37.91 8.82
CA ILE A 363 12.36 -37.90 7.38
C ILE A 363 13.44 -36.86 7.03
N THR A 364 14.54 -37.31 6.43
CA THR A 364 15.59 -36.44 5.85
C THR A 364 15.35 -36.31 4.35
N SER A 365 15.37 -35.05 3.84
CA SER A 365 15.27 -34.81 2.39
C SER A 365 16.56 -35.24 1.68
N SER A 366 16.43 -35.83 0.51
CA SER A 366 17.59 -36.16 -0.32
C SER A 366 18.26 -34.88 -0.85
N PRO A 367 19.58 -34.90 -1.15
CA PRO A 367 20.27 -33.76 -1.75
C PRO A 367 19.59 -33.24 -3.03
N THR A 368 19.05 -34.14 -3.85
CA THR A 368 18.34 -33.78 -5.09
C THR A 368 17.01 -33.04 -4.80
N GLU A 369 16.27 -33.46 -3.79
CA GLU A 369 15.04 -32.78 -3.36
C GLU A 369 15.35 -31.42 -2.78
N MET A 370 16.43 -31.31 -2.01
CA MET A 370 16.90 -30.04 -1.44
C MET A 370 17.28 -29.05 -2.53
N LEU A 371 18.08 -29.45 -3.52
CA LEU A 371 18.44 -28.60 -4.66
C LEU A 371 17.19 -28.16 -5.45
N ARG A 372 16.24 -29.08 -5.68
CA ARG A 372 14.99 -28.73 -6.37
C ARG A 372 14.13 -27.76 -5.56
N TYR A 373 14.11 -27.88 -4.24
CA TYR A 373 13.39 -26.98 -3.35
C TYR A 373 14.00 -25.58 -3.38
N LEU A 374 15.31 -25.46 -3.20
CA LEU A 374 16.02 -24.17 -3.23
C LEU A 374 16.01 -23.51 -4.61
N SER A 375 16.06 -24.29 -5.69
CA SER A 375 16.02 -23.76 -7.06
C SER A 375 14.70 -23.09 -7.45
N LYS A 376 13.63 -23.26 -6.65
CA LYS A 376 12.39 -22.52 -6.83
C LYS A 376 12.58 -21.01 -6.58
N ILE A 377 13.52 -20.65 -5.69
CA ILE A 377 13.88 -19.26 -5.42
C ILE A 377 15.06 -18.90 -6.30
N SER A 378 14.92 -17.88 -7.13
CA SER A 378 16.03 -17.47 -7.99
C SER A 378 17.11 -16.74 -7.20
N GLY A 379 18.38 -16.96 -7.57
CA GLY A 379 19.52 -16.23 -7.01
C GLY A 379 19.32 -14.71 -7.04
N PRO A 380 18.88 -14.11 -8.16
CA PRO A 380 18.59 -12.68 -8.22
C PRO A 380 17.53 -12.18 -7.24
N LEU A 381 16.57 -13.00 -6.82
CA LEU A 381 15.62 -12.61 -5.77
C LEU A 381 16.26 -12.66 -4.37
N LEU A 382 17.02 -13.72 -4.08
CA LEU A 382 17.78 -13.84 -2.82
C LEU A 382 18.80 -12.72 -2.66
N ASP A 383 19.46 -12.30 -3.75
CA ASP A 383 20.35 -11.14 -3.76
C ASP A 383 19.70 -9.83 -3.31
N ARG A 384 18.35 -9.73 -3.36
CA ARG A 384 17.57 -8.55 -2.92
C ARG A 384 17.09 -8.64 -1.49
N ILE A 385 17.35 -9.76 -0.83
CA ILE A 385 17.08 -9.93 0.59
C ILE A 385 18.37 -9.65 1.35
N ASP A 386 18.35 -8.63 2.19
CA ASP A 386 19.56 -8.15 2.87
C ASP A 386 19.96 -9.04 4.05
N ILE A 387 18.99 -9.60 4.74
CA ILE A 387 19.14 -10.30 6.02
C ILE A 387 18.56 -11.70 5.92
N HIS A 388 19.38 -12.70 6.24
CA HIS A 388 18.99 -14.11 6.34
C HIS A 388 19.20 -14.56 7.79
N ILE A 389 18.15 -15.07 8.44
CA ILE A 389 18.26 -15.53 9.83
C ILE A 389 17.58 -16.86 10.05
N GLU A 390 18.25 -17.73 10.80
CA GLU A 390 17.69 -19.00 11.24
C GLU A 390 16.86 -18.81 12.51
N VAL A 391 15.60 -19.27 12.44
CA VAL A 391 14.65 -19.27 13.55
C VAL A 391 14.62 -20.63 14.17
N THR A 392 15.22 -20.78 15.33
CA THR A 392 15.23 -22.02 16.11
C THR A 392 13.99 -22.12 16.99
N PRO A 393 13.45 -23.32 17.23
CA PRO A 393 12.36 -23.53 18.19
C PRO A 393 12.77 -23.05 19.58
N VAL A 394 11.82 -22.46 20.31
CA VAL A 394 12.07 -22.01 21.69
C VAL A 394 12.06 -23.22 22.62
N PRO A 395 13.09 -23.46 23.44
CA PRO A 395 13.10 -24.52 24.45
C PRO A 395 11.95 -24.38 25.44
N PHE A 396 11.43 -25.52 25.92
CA PHE A 396 10.27 -25.54 26.82
C PHE A 396 10.50 -24.70 28.09
N GLU A 397 11.70 -24.71 28.64
CA GLU A 397 12.09 -23.96 29.84
C GLU A 397 11.85 -22.45 29.63
N LYS A 398 12.21 -21.92 28.44
CA LYS A 398 11.99 -20.50 28.09
C LYS A 398 10.51 -20.19 27.80
N LEU A 399 9.73 -21.18 27.33
CA LEU A 399 8.29 -21.01 27.12
C LEU A 399 7.52 -20.91 28.44
N SER A 400 7.98 -21.61 29.48
CA SER A 400 7.37 -21.63 30.81
C SER A 400 7.77 -20.44 31.70
N GLU A 401 8.81 -19.65 31.31
CA GLU A 401 9.21 -18.46 32.07
C GLU A 401 8.09 -17.42 32.09
N GLU A 402 7.77 -16.88 33.26
CA GLU A 402 6.82 -15.77 33.44
C GLU A 402 7.39 -14.42 33.00
N ARG A 403 8.69 -14.33 32.70
CA ARG A 403 9.36 -13.09 32.32
C ARG A 403 8.85 -12.60 30.96
N LYS A 404 8.25 -11.42 30.96
CA LYS A 404 7.85 -10.74 29.71
C LYS A 404 9.11 -10.30 28.94
N GLY A 405 9.06 -10.45 27.61
CA GLY A 405 10.10 -9.95 26.72
C GLY A 405 10.17 -8.41 26.69
N GLU A 406 11.10 -7.87 25.93
CA GLU A 406 11.19 -6.42 25.68
C GLU A 406 9.96 -5.95 24.89
N THR A 407 9.39 -4.79 25.27
CA THR A 407 8.18 -4.25 24.62
C THR A 407 8.48 -3.66 23.25
N SER A 408 7.53 -3.75 22.34
CA SER A 408 7.61 -3.10 21.02
C SER A 408 7.89 -1.59 21.13
N VAL A 409 7.37 -0.94 22.14
CA VAL A 409 7.58 0.50 22.39
C VAL A 409 9.07 0.81 22.63
N SER A 410 9.76 -0.03 23.41
CA SER A 410 11.19 0.12 23.69
C SER A 410 12.04 -0.04 22.42
N ILE A 411 11.79 -1.11 21.66
CA ILE A 411 12.48 -1.38 20.39
C ILE A 411 12.22 -0.25 19.40
N ARG A 412 10.98 0.16 19.24
CA ARG A 412 10.59 1.24 18.31
C ARG A 412 11.28 2.57 18.65
N LYS A 413 11.49 2.90 19.91
CA LYS A 413 12.25 4.11 20.29
C LYS A 413 13.67 4.09 19.72
N ARG A 414 14.38 2.94 19.77
CA ARG A 414 15.72 2.80 19.18
C ARG A 414 15.68 2.86 17.65
N VAL A 415 14.72 2.15 17.05
CA VAL A 415 14.48 2.17 15.61
C VAL A 415 14.21 3.59 15.11
N THR A 416 13.34 4.34 15.80
CA THR A 416 13.02 5.73 15.44
C THR A 416 14.23 6.64 15.54
N LYS A 417 15.08 6.50 16.58
CA LYS A 417 16.33 7.27 16.69
C LYS A 417 17.28 6.99 15.52
N ALA A 418 17.47 5.73 15.15
CA ALA A 418 18.28 5.36 13.99
C ALA A 418 17.70 5.95 12.67
N ARG A 419 16.38 5.97 12.52
CA ARG A 419 15.69 6.58 11.36
C ARG A 419 15.89 8.09 11.29
N VAL A 420 15.90 8.79 12.41
CA VAL A 420 16.19 10.24 12.44
C VAL A 420 17.62 10.50 11.93
N ILE A 421 18.61 9.70 12.33
CA ILE A 421 19.98 9.80 11.82
C ILE A 421 20.03 9.59 10.30
N GLN A 422 19.28 8.60 9.78
CA GLN A 422 19.19 8.33 8.35
C GLN A 422 18.48 9.46 7.60
N SER A 423 17.40 10.00 8.15
CA SER A 423 16.67 11.13 7.56
C SER A 423 17.56 12.36 7.41
N GLU A 424 18.39 12.68 8.41
CA GLU A 424 19.36 13.78 8.31
C GLU A 424 20.46 13.48 7.29
N ARG A 425 20.95 12.22 7.24
CA ARG A 425 21.96 11.77 6.27
C ARG A 425 21.48 11.89 4.83
N PHE A 426 20.22 11.61 4.58
CA PHE A 426 19.65 11.54 3.22
C PHE A 426 18.79 12.75 2.84
N LYS A 427 18.82 13.85 3.62
CA LYS A 427 17.99 15.04 3.35
C LYS A 427 18.17 15.63 1.94
N ASP A 428 19.38 15.50 1.38
CA ASP A 428 19.71 15.98 0.05
C ASP A 428 19.49 14.92 -1.06
N PHE A 429 18.93 13.75 -0.69
CA PHE A 429 18.71 12.61 -1.58
C PHE A 429 17.23 12.21 -1.61
N PRO A 430 16.37 12.85 -2.42
CA PRO A 430 14.92 12.69 -2.34
C PRO A 430 14.41 11.26 -2.59
N MET A 431 15.22 10.40 -3.24
CA MET A 431 14.86 9.02 -3.54
C MET A 431 15.41 8.00 -2.53
N THR A 432 16.11 8.46 -1.47
CA THR A 432 16.75 7.59 -0.47
C THR A 432 16.30 7.99 0.93
N HIS A 433 15.55 7.10 1.59
CA HIS A 433 15.02 7.35 2.93
C HIS A 433 15.65 6.45 4.00
N TYR A 434 16.20 5.31 3.59
CA TYR A 434 16.73 4.28 4.50
C TYR A 434 18.07 3.75 4.00
N ASN A 435 18.87 3.20 4.90
CA ASN A 435 20.17 2.63 4.54
C ASN A 435 20.06 1.50 3.50
N ALA A 436 19.02 0.67 3.54
CA ALA A 436 18.80 -0.37 2.53
C ALA A 436 18.67 0.18 1.10
N GLN A 437 18.33 1.46 0.97
CA GLN A 437 18.10 2.12 -0.31
C GLN A 437 19.36 2.77 -0.91
N MET A 438 20.47 2.83 -0.18
CA MET A 438 21.70 3.43 -0.67
C MET A 438 22.14 2.84 -2.01
N ASN A 439 22.49 3.71 -2.94
CA ASN A 439 23.18 3.34 -4.18
C ASN A 439 24.70 3.25 -3.95
N VAL A 440 25.44 2.83 -4.98
CA VAL A 440 26.90 2.64 -4.87
C VAL A 440 27.66 3.92 -4.50
N LYS A 441 27.22 5.10 -4.99
CA LYS A 441 27.84 6.38 -4.63
C LYS A 441 27.65 6.68 -3.14
N GLN A 442 26.44 6.49 -2.64
CA GLN A 442 26.12 6.70 -1.23
C GLN A 442 26.81 5.68 -0.31
N LEU A 443 26.97 4.41 -0.77
CA LEU A 443 27.76 3.42 -0.04
C LEU A 443 29.22 3.86 0.14
N ASN A 444 29.85 4.35 -0.92
CA ASN A 444 31.23 4.87 -0.85
C ASN A 444 31.39 6.09 0.04
N GLU A 445 30.33 6.91 0.13
CA GLU A 445 30.32 8.13 0.95
C GLU A 445 30.07 7.83 2.43
N PHE A 446 29.04 7.01 2.75
CA PHE A 446 28.52 6.84 4.11
C PHE A 446 28.96 5.53 4.78
N CYS A 447 29.56 4.59 4.04
CA CYS A 447 30.00 3.30 4.57
C CYS A 447 31.55 3.16 4.52
N LYS A 448 32.26 4.21 4.92
CA LYS A 448 33.72 4.16 4.99
C LYS A 448 34.17 3.20 6.09
N LEU A 449 35.12 2.34 5.76
CA LEU A 449 35.64 1.32 6.66
C LEU A 449 37.08 1.66 7.09
N SER A 450 37.40 1.34 8.34
CA SER A 450 38.78 1.31 8.84
C SER A 450 39.60 0.20 8.14
N THR A 451 40.91 0.24 8.27
CA THR A 451 41.80 -0.81 7.71
C THR A 451 41.50 -2.18 8.31
N GLU A 452 41.22 -2.24 9.61
CA GLU A 452 40.86 -3.46 10.33
C GLU A 452 39.51 -4.02 9.81
N SER A 453 38.50 -3.17 9.71
CA SER A 453 37.16 -3.52 9.18
C SER A 453 37.23 -4.02 7.75
N LYS A 454 38.09 -3.41 6.90
CA LYS A 454 38.31 -3.88 5.51
C LYS A 454 38.93 -5.27 5.46
N LEU A 455 39.95 -5.52 6.31
CA LEU A 455 40.61 -6.82 6.38
C LEU A 455 39.65 -7.92 6.83
N LEU A 456 38.86 -7.64 7.87
CA LEU A 456 37.85 -8.56 8.38
C LEU A 456 36.82 -8.91 7.28
N LEU A 457 36.30 -7.91 6.60
CA LEU A 457 35.31 -8.11 5.52
C LEU A 457 35.93 -8.89 4.34
N LYS A 458 37.19 -8.55 3.93
CA LYS A 458 37.90 -9.29 2.90
C LYS A 458 38.05 -10.77 3.26
N ASN A 459 38.51 -11.07 4.46
CA ASN A 459 38.68 -12.45 4.94
C ASN A 459 37.35 -13.22 4.95
N ALA A 460 36.25 -12.54 5.33
CA ALA A 460 34.91 -13.14 5.29
C ALA A 460 34.45 -13.41 3.85
N MET A 461 34.67 -12.47 2.94
CA MET A 461 34.33 -12.63 1.52
C MET A 461 35.05 -13.85 0.90
N GLU A 462 36.35 -14.01 1.18
CA GLU A 462 37.15 -15.12 0.68
C GLU A 462 36.74 -16.46 1.30
N LYS A 463 36.55 -16.51 2.65
CA LYS A 463 36.22 -17.76 3.37
C LYS A 463 34.79 -18.25 3.10
N LEU A 464 33.85 -17.35 2.90
CA LEU A 464 32.43 -17.66 2.71
C LEU A 464 32.01 -17.58 1.24
N ASN A 465 32.94 -17.35 0.31
CA ASN A 465 32.71 -17.21 -1.13
C ASN A 465 31.55 -16.24 -1.47
N LEU A 466 31.55 -15.07 -0.79
CA LEU A 466 30.45 -14.11 -0.93
C LEU A 466 30.55 -13.29 -2.22
N SER A 467 29.42 -13.00 -2.83
CA SER A 467 29.33 -12.19 -4.06
C SER A 467 29.58 -10.69 -3.79
N ALA A 468 29.88 -9.91 -4.85
CA ALA A 468 29.97 -8.45 -4.77
C ALA A 468 28.66 -7.81 -4.26
N ARG A 469 27.50 -8.40 -4.58
CA ARG A 469 26.21 -7.94 -4.04
C ARG A 469 26.08 -8.17 -2.54
N ALA A 470 26.59 -9.30 -2.04
CA ALA A 470 26.66 -9.59 -0.61
C ALA A 470 27.50 -8.54 0.13
N TYR A 471 28.63 -8.11 -0.49
CA TYR A 471 29.46 -7.02 0.03
C TYR A 471 28.64 -5.74 0.28
N ASP A 472 27.90 -5.27 -0.74
CA ASP A 472 27.07 -4.06 -0.61
C ASP A 472 26.00 -4.23 0.47
N ARG A 473 25.37 -5.41 0.58
CA ARG A 473 24.36 -5.70 1.62
C ARG A 473 24.96 -5.67 3.02
N ILE A 474 26.12 -6.29 3.21
CA ILE A 474 26.82 -6.27 4.48
C ILE A 474 27.14 -4.81 4.90
N LEU A 475 27.59 -3.97 3.98
CA LEU A 475 27.85 -2.55 4.27
C LEU A 475 26.59 -1.80 4.71
N LYS A 476 25.47 -1.98 4.01
CA LYS A 476 24.18 -1.35 4.34
C LYS A 476 23.69 -1.76 5.73
N VAL A 477 23.77 -3.06 6.03
CA VAL A 477 23.39 -3.61 7.33
C VAL A 477 24.33 -3.11 8.44
N SER A 478 25.67 -3.12 8.21
CA SER A 478 26.66 -2.59 9.16
C SER A 478 26.43 -1.12 9.46
N ARG A 479 26.06 -0.29 8.44
CA ARG A 479 25.72 1.11 8.67
C ARG A 479 24.49 1.24 9.56
N THR A 480 23.49 0.39 9.38
CA THR A 480 22.28 0.38 10.20
C THR A 480 22.58 -0.03 11.66
N ILE A 481 23.44 -1.02 11.85
CA ILE A 481 23.87 -1.45 13.19
C ILE A 481 24.60 -0.30 13.91
N ALA A 482 25.49 0.41 13.20
CA ALA A 482 26.19 1.58 13.76
C ALA A 482 25.22 2.74 14.07
N ASP A 483 24.20 2.98 13.25
CA ASP A 483 23.16 3.98 13.54
C ASP A 483 22.34 3.61 14.79
N LEU A 484 22.01 2.33 14.98
CA LEU A 484 21.35 1.83 16.21
C LEU A 484 22.23 1.97 17.45
N ALA A 485 23.56 1.82 17.29
CA ALA A 485 24.55 2.06 18.36
C ALA A 485 24.80 3.56 18.58
N ASN A 486 24.25 4.45 17.73
CA ASN A 486 24.53 5.88 17.71
C ASN A 486 26.02 6.18 17.45
N GLU A 487 26.69 5.37 16.64
CA GLU A 487 28.08 5.51 16.27
C GLU A 487 28.23 6.09 14.85
N LYS A 488 29.14 7.07 14.71
CA LYS A 488 29.38 7.75 13.43
C LYS A 488 30.08 6.83 12.42
N ASP A 489 31.03 6.02 12.90
CA ASP A 489 31.85 5.15 12.06
C ASP A 489 31.45 3.69 12.18
N ILE A 490 31.68 2.93 11.11
CA ILE A 490 31.43 1.49 11.10
C ILE A 490 32.63 0.77 11.70
N CYS A 491 32.45 0.17 12.88
CA CYS A 491 33.47 -0.62 13.57
C CYS A 491 33.48 -2.10 13.13
N ALA A 492 34.55 -2.83 13.47
CA ALA A 492 34.68 -4.25 13.16
C ALA A 492 33.57 -5.11 13.79
N SER A 493 33.05 -4.74 14.96
CA SER A 493 31.90 -5.38 15.61
C SER A 493 30.63 -5.32 14.76
N HIS A 494 30.36 -4.16 14.14
CA HIS A 494 29.19 -3.97 13.28
C HIS A 494 29.25 -4.84 12.02
N ILE A 495 30.45 -4.98 11.44
CA ILE A 495 30.69 -5.87 10.29
C ILE A 495 30.52 -7.32 10.68
N SER A 496 31.09 -7.72 11.82
CA SER A 496 30.97 -9.09 12.33
C SER A 496 29.51 -9.49 12.55
N GLU A 497 28.70 -8.60 13.14
CA GLU A 497 27.27 -8.82 13.32
C GLU A 497 26.55 -8.92 11.96
N ALA A 498 26.84 -8.02 11.02
CA ALA A 498 26.21 -8.02 9.69
C ALA A 498 26.53 -9.28 8.85
N ILE A 499 27.76 -9.80 8.95
CA ILE A 499 28.15 -11.04 8.25
C ILE A 499 27.37 -12.25 8.75
N GLN A 500 26.99 -12.29 10.04
CA GLN A 500 26.19 -13.39 10.58
C GLN A 500 24.80 -13.49 9.93
N TYR A 501 24.28 -12.38 9.42
CA TYR A 501 22.97 -12.30 8.77
C TYR A 501 22.99 -12.69 7.27
N ARG A 502 24.03 -13.39 6.81
CA ARG A 502 24.18 -13.93 5.44
C ARG A 502 24.29 -15.45 5.44
N SER A 503 23.47 -16.14 6.21
CA SER A 503 23.54 -17.59 6.40
C SER A 503 23.30 -18.38 5.12
N LEU A 504 22.44 -17.92 4.21
CA LEU A 504 22.14 -18.61 2.93
C LEU A 504 23.25 -18.48 1.88
N ASP A 505 24.19 -17.55 2.04
CA ASP A 505 25.31 -17.38 1.12
C ASP A 505 26.47 -18.35 1.43
N ARG A 506 26.39 -19.10 2.55
CA ARG A 506 27.42 -20.08 2.92
C ARG A 506 27.33 -21.32 2.04
N GLU A 507 28.50 -21.90 1.70
CA GLU A 507 28.55 -23.17 0.98
C GLU A 507 27.71 -24.25 1.66
N GLY A 508 26.88 -24.94 0.88
CA GLY A 508 25.98 -26.01 1.35
C GLY A 508 24.50 -25.66 1.39
N TRP A 509 24.12 -24.39 1.18
CA TRP A 509 22.71 -24.00 1.06
C TRP A 509 22.25 -23.80 -0.39
N LEU A 510 23.12 -23.32 -1.27
CA LEU A 510 22.77 -23.00 -2.67
C LEU A 510 23.61 -23.79 -3.72
N GLY A 511 24.43 -24.73 -3.35
CA GLY A 511 25.14 -25.56 -4.32
C GLY A 511 26.45 -26.08 -3.87
#